data_1b7f2d79a582c286f3695bdec677fe9b
#
_entry.id   1b7f2d79a582c286f3695bdec677fe9b
#
_cell.length_a   1.000
_cell.length_b   1.000
_cell.length_c   1.000
_cell.angle_alpha   90.00
_cell.angle_beta   90.00
_cell.angle_gamma   90.00
#
_symmetry.space_group_name_H-M   'P 1'
#
loop_
_entity.id
_entity.type
_entity.pdbx_description
1 polymer ?
#
loop_
_entity_poly.entity_id
_entity_poly.type
_entity_poly.pdbx_seq_one_letter_code
_entity_poly.pdbx_strand_id
1 'polypeptide(L)'
;MARSAEDAALLLQAQMDDDRRDPFSGLVDPRLFGTVDGLDLGSIRAAITPDLGCCPVDNDIRAVFKERTDQFRGVFAEAQDRDPGFNDDGGDIHRVFEIFRGITFVGLHQEKLANHRDLLGPNVIDNTERGLEITAADVGWGLVEQAKLMRRFIDMYDEVDVLICPAASVSPFPHDQLFVEEINGEKMPPYMRWLALSYAPTMAMACGAVISCGVDRKGMPFGIQIIGPNGSDALVLAVAHALEQYFADKADLKRPIPDLTKLRS
;
A
#
# COMPACT_ATOMS: atom_id res chain seq x y z
N MET A 1 3.15 9.92 8.64
CA MET A 1 2.69 10.62 7.42
C MET A 1 3.38 11.97 7.36
N ALA A 2 3.77 12.41 6.16
CA ALA A 2 4.48 13.65 5.92
C ALA A 2 3.86 14.40 4.73
N ARG A 3 4.32 15.62 4.45
CA ARG A 3 3.80 16.44 3.33
C ARG A 3 4.56 16.22 2.03
N SER A 4 5.77 15.69 2.11
CA SER A 4 6.63 15.37 0.98
C SER A 4 7.41 14.09 1.26
N ALA A 5 8.02 13.51 0.23
CA ALA A 5 8.92 12.37 0.38
C ALA A 5 10.17 12.76 1.22
N GLU A 6 10.67 14.00 1.09
CA GLU A 6 11.77 14.52 1.90
C GLU A 6 11.42 14.59 3.38
N ASP A 7 10.25 15.16 3.74
CA ASP A 7 9.75 15.16 5.12
C ASP A 7 9.52 13.74 5.64
N ALA A 8 9.08 12.82 4.79
CA ALA A 8 8.88 11.41 5.16
C ALA A 8 10.22 10.73 5.46
N ALA A 9 11.25 10.98 4.66
CA ALA A 9 12.61 10.46 4.87
C ALA A 9 13.19 10.97 6.19
N LEU A 10 13.08 12.27 6.45
CA LEU A 10 13.55 12.89 7.71
C LEU A 10 12.81 12.29 8.92
N LEU A 11 11.48 12.11 8.82
CA LEU A 11 10.69 11.50 9.89
C LEU A 11 11.08 10.04 10.11
N LEU A 12 11.28 9.27 9.04
CA LEU A 12 11.72 7.88 9.13
C LEU A 12 13.09 7.79 9.80
N GLN A 13 14.05 8.62 9.37
CA GLN A 13 15.38 8.70 9.97
C GLN A 13 15.31 8.99 11.49
N ALA A 14 14.43 9.91 11.90
CA ALA A 14 14.24 10.25 13.30
C ALA A 14 13.57 9.15 14.16
N GLN A 15 12.83 8.24 13.51
CA GLN A 15 12.16 7.12 14.18
C GLN A 15 13.01 5.85 14.25
N MET A 16 14.07 5.77 13.43
CA MET A 16 14.96 4.61 13.42
C MET A 16 15.97 4.72 14.54
N ASP A 17 15.87 3.81 15.50
CA ASP A 17 16.79 3.69 16.63
C ASP A 17 17.01 2.21 16.96
N ASP A 18 18.12 1.89 17.61
CA ASP A 18 18.41 0.55 18.11
C ASP A 18 17.71 0.33 19.45
N ASP A 19 16.54 -0.30 19.41
CA ASP A 19 15.77 -0.65 20.61
C ASP A 19 15.91 -2.14 20.93
N ARG A 20 16.56 -2.47 22.05
CA ARG A 20 16.77 -3.86 22.50
C ARG A 20 15.48 -4.65 22.73
N ARG A 21 14.33 -3.99 22.81
CA ARG A 21 13.01 -4.64 22.97
C ARG A 21 12.46 -5.15 21.65
N ASP A 22 12.97 -4.64 20.54
CA ASP A 22 12.61 -5.08 19.19
C ASP A 22 13.79 -5.82 18.56
N PRO A 23 13.67 -7.15 18.33
CA PRO A 23 14.76 -7.95 17.76
C PRO A 23 15.11 -7.58 16.32
N PHE A 24 14.27 -6.78 15.65
CA PHE A 24 14.48 -6.32 14.26
C PHE A 24 14.97 -4.88 14.18
N SER A 25 15.08 -4.14 15.29
CA SER A 25 15.66 -2.80 15.28
C SER A 25 17.18 -2.84 15.02
N GLY A 26 17.73 -1.74 14.50
CA GLY A 26 19.16 -1.63 14.24
C GLY A 26 19.69 -2.33 12.99
N LEU A 27 18.84 -3.00 12.21
CA LEU A 27 19.26 -3.70 11.00
C LEU A 27 19.52 -2.76 9.79
N VAL A 28 19.09 -1.51 9.89
CA VAL A 28 19.20 -0.52 8.80
C VAL A 28 19.90 0.73 9.31
N ASP A 29 20.86 1.25 8.54
CA ASP A 29 21.56 2.50 8.85
C ASP A 29 20.66 3.71 8.59
N PRO A 30 20.27 4.49 9.62
CA PRO A 30 19.41 5.68 9.45
C PRO A 30 19.99 6.72 8.48
N ARG A 31 21.32 6.76 8.28
CA ARG A 31 21.98 7.70 7.37
C ARG A 31 21.62 7.49 5.90
N LEU A 32 21.09 6.31 5.54
CA LEU A 32 20.59 6.03 4.18
C LEU A 32 19.40 6.91 3.80
N PHE A 33 18.71 7.50 4.79
CA PHE A 33 17.55 8.37 4.60
C PHE A 33 17.88 9.87 4.72
N GLY A 34 19.16 10.21 4.87
CA GLY A 34 19.60 11.61 5.08
C GLY A 34 19.40 12.51 3.87
N THR A 35 19.40 11.95 2.66
CA THR A 35 19.15 12.68 1.41
C THR A 35 18.35 11.81 0.45
N VAL A 36 17.33 12.40 -0.17
CA VAL A 36 16.49 11.76 -1.21
C VAL A 36 16.68 12.38 -2.59
N ASP A 37 17.58 13.36 -2.68
CA ASP A 37 17.86 14.13 -3.89
C ASP A 37 18.78 13.39 -4.89
N GLY A 38 18.72 13.83 -6.15
CA GLY A 38 19.70 13.47 -7.18
C GLY A 38 19.40 12.16 -7.92
N LEU A 39 18.26 11.50 -7.69
CA LEU A 39 17.87 10.34 -8.47
C LEU A 39 17.41 10.75 -9.88
N ASP A 40 18.03 10.16 -10.90
CA ASP A 40 17.57 10.26 -12.28
C ASP A 40 16.52 9.16 -12.56
N LEU A 41 15.26 9.54 -12.76
CA LEU A 41 14.19 8.60 -13.12
C LEU A 41 14.49 7.86 -14.43
N GLY A 42 15.28 8.45 -15.36
CA GLY A 42 15.75 7.80 -16.57
C GLY A 42 16.69 6.62 -16.35
N SER A 43 17.13 6.36 -15.12
CA SER A 43 17.88 5.17 -14.76
C SER A 43 17.03 4.06 -14.13
N ILE A 44 15.72 4.29 -13.90
CA ILE A 44 14.82 3.40 -13.16
C ILE A 44 13.92 2.64 -14.14
N ARG A 45 13.78 1.34 -13.92
CA ARG A 45 12.82 0.46 -14.60
C ARG A 45 11.58 0.32 -13.72
N ALA A 46 10.41 0.68 -14.22
CA ALA A 46 9.15 0.64 -13.47
C ALA A 46 8.20 -0.43 -14.01
N ALA A 47 7.61 -1.22 -13.12
CA ALA A 47 6.38 -1.96 -13.39
C ALA A 47 5.18 -1.08 -13.04
N ILE A 48 4.13 -1.11 -13.85
CA ILE A 48 2.89 -0.34 -13.65
C ILE A 48 1.73 -1.31 -13.66
N THR A 49 0.91 -1.28 -12.62
CA THR A 49 -0.27 -2.14 -12.49
C THR A 49 -1.45 -1.36 -11.90
N PRO A 50 -2.66 -1.49 -12.44
CA PRO A 50 -3.82 -0.80 -11.89
C PRO A 50 -4.37 -1.46 -10.62
N ASP A 51 -4.00 -2.73 -10.33
CA ASP A 51 -4.67 -3.55 -9.33
C ASP A 51 -3.83 -4.70 -8.75
N LEU A 52 -2.54 -4.72 -9.01
CA LEU A 52 -1.62 -5.80 -8.60
C LEU A 52 -2.03 -7.20 -9.14
N GLY A 53 -2.85 -7.25 -10.20
CA GLY A 53 -3.36 -8.48 -10.81
C GLY A 53 -4.41 -9.24 -9.98
N CYS A 54 -4.78 -8.75 -8.79
CA CYS A 54 -5.66 -9.49 -7.88
C CYS A 54 -6.56 -8.61 -7.00
N CYS A 55 -6.33 -7.30 -6.93
CA CYS A 55 -7.07 -6.43 -6.02
C CYS A 55 -8.32 -5.84 -6.68
N PRO A 56 -9.46 -5.75 -5.97
CA PRO A 56 -10.61 -5.03 -6.46
C PRO A 56 -10.28 -3.52 -6.51
N VAL A 57 -10.45 -2.92 -7.67
CA VAL A 57 -10.24 -1.47 -7.90
C VAL A 57 -11.37 -0.93 -8.74
N ASP A 58 -11.96 0.17 -8.30
CA ASP A 58 -13.03 0.88 -9.01
C ASP A 58 -12.60 1.30 -10.42
N ASN A 59 -13.50 1.16 -11.39
CA ASN A 59 -13.21 1.47 -12.80
C ASN A 59 -12.81 2.94 -13.02
N ASP A 60 -13.37 3.88 -12.24
CA ASP A 60 -12.97 5.28 -12.31
C ASP A 60 -11.53 5.48 -11.79
N ILE A 61 -11.15 4.78 -10.71
CA ILE A 61 -9.77 4.80 -10.19
C ILE A 61 -8.80 4.21 -11.21
N ARG A 62 -9.13 3.07 -11.84
CA ARG A 62 -8.32 2.48 -12.93
C ARG A 62 -8.14 3.45 -14.09
N ALA A 63 -9.22 4.13 -14.50
CA ALA A 63 -9.19 5.08 -15.60
C ALA A 63 -8.33 6.31 -15.26
N VAL A 64 -8.49 6.88 -14.05
CA VAL A 64 -7.66 8.00 -13.59
C VAL A 64 -6.19 7.57 -13.49
N PHE A 65 -5.90 6.41 -12.93
CA PHE A 65 -4.55 5.87 -12.84
C PHE A 65 -3.89 5.77 -14.22
N LYS A 66 -4.61 5.21 -15.20
CA LYS A 66 -4.11 5.15 -16.58
C LYS A 66 -3.85 6.54 -17.17
N GLU A 67 -4.80 7.47 -17.04
CA GLU A 67 -4.66 8.85 -17.53
C GLU A 67 -3.43 9.57 -16.93
N ARG A 68 -3.12 9.30 -15.64
CA ARG A 68 -1.96 9.88 -14.95
C ARG A 68 -0.66 9.19 -15.35
N THR A 69 -0.63 7.86 -15.37
CA THR A 69 0.57 7.11 -15.75
C THR A 69 0.98 7.36 -17.20
N ASP A 70 0.04 7.53 -18.13
CA ASP A 70 0.34 7.89 -19.52
C ASP A 70 1.13 9.22 -19.62
N GLN A 71 0.98 10.15 -18.65
CA GLN A 71 1.68 11.42 -18.64
C GLN A 71 3.12 11.35 -18.08
N PHE A 72 3.43 10.33 -17.25
CA PHE A 72 4.74 10.27 -16.62
C PHE A 72 5.53 8.97 -16.88
N ARG A 73 4.92 7.91 -17.41
CA ARG A 73 5.65 6.65 -17.66
C ARG A 73 6.89 6.81 -18.54
N GLY A 74 6.91 7.79 -19.42
CA GLY A 74 8.04 8.09 -20.32
C GLY A 74 9.26 8.73 -19.62
N VAL A 75 9.22 9.03 -18.31
CA VAL A 75 10.39 9.54 -17.56
C VAL A 75 11.30 8.43 -17.09
N PHE A 76 10.80 7.19 -17.04
CA PHE A 76 11.57 6.01 -16.63
C PHE A 76 12.45 5.49 -17.80
N ALA A 77 13.54 4.79 -17.45
CA ALA A 77 14.32 4.07 -18.45
C ALA A 77 13.46 3.07 -19.23
N GLU A 78 12.60 2.40 -18.49
CA GLU A 78 11.59 1.47 -18.99
C GLU A 78 10.36 1.52 -18.09
N ALA A 79 9.16 1.48 -18.67
CA ALA A 79 7.90 1.37 -17.94
C ALA A 79 7.01 0.31 -18.60
N GLN A 80 6.91 -0.84 -17.97
CA GLN A 80 6.15 -1.98 -18.47
C GLN A 80 4.87 -2.21 -17.67
N ASP A 81 3.79 -2.60 -18.35
CA ASP A 81 2.57 -3.05 -17.68
C ASP A 81 2.80 -4.48 -17.17
N ARG A 82 2.87 -4.64 -15.83
CA ARG A 82 3.23 -5.93 -15.21
C ARG A 82 2.66 -6.03 -13.81
N ASP A 83 2.07 -7.19 -13.51
CA ASP A 83 1.58 -7.56 -12.20
C ASP A 83 2.62 -8.39 -11.42
N PRO A 84 2.61 -8.33 -10.08
CA PRO A 84 3.57 -9.06 -9.25
C PRO A 84 3.29 -10.55 -9.09
N GLY A 85 2.25 -11.11 -9.74
CA GLY A 85 1.93 -12.53 -9.72
C GLY A 85 1.48 -13.07 -8.35
N PHE A 86 0.84 -12.24 -7.52
CA PHE A 86 0.47 -12.64 -6.16
C PHE A 86 -0.45 -13.87 -6.10
N ASN A 87 -1.36 -14.01 -7.08
CA ASN A 87 -2.28 -15.15 -7.16
C ASN A 87 -1.91 -16.18 -8.23
N ASP A 88 -0.69 -16.11 -8.78
CA ASP A 88 -0.22 -17.10 -9.74
C ASP A 88 -0.09 -18.48 -9.08
N ASP A 89 -0.11 -19.53 -9.89
CA ASP A 89 0.02 -20.94 -9.47
C ASP A 89 -0.99 -21.34 -8.38
N GLY A 90 -2.19 -20.76 -8.39
CA GLY A 90 -3.24 -21.04 -7.42
C GLY A 90 -3.01 -20.39 -6.05
N GLY A 91 -2.16 -19.37 -5.98
CA GLY A 91 -1.98 -18.54 -4.79
C GLY A 91 -3.24 -17.76 -4.42
N ASP A 92 -3.37 -17.43 -3.14
CA ASP A 92 -4.46 -16.61 -2.61
C ASP A 92 -3.96 -15.62 -1.56
N ILE A 93 -3.55 -14.44 -2.02
CA ILE A 93 -3.06 -13.34 -1.16
C ILE A 93 -4.13 -12.89 -0.16
N HIS A 94 -5.39 -12.96 -0.53
CA HIS A 94 -6.51 -12.53 0.31
C HIS A 94 -6.69 -13.48 1.50
N ARG A 95 -6.67 -14.80 1.24
CA ARG A 95 -6.74 -15.80 2.31
C ARG A 95 -5.51 -15.74 3.22
N VAL A 96 -4.32 -15.52 2.69
CA VAL A 96 -3.11 -15.30 3.50
C VAL A 96 -3.30 -14.14 4.46
N PHE A 97 -3.77 -12.99 3.95
CA PHE A 97 -4.05 -11.81 4.78
C PHE A 97 -5.13 -12.09 5.84
N GLU A 98 -6.24 -12.72 5.47
CA GLU A 98 -7.35 -13.03 6.38
C GLU A 98 -6.89 -13.92 7.54
N ILE A 99 -6.06 -14.94 7.27
CA ILE A 99 -5.49 -15.81 8.30
C ILE A 99 -4.62 -15.00 9.28
N PHE A 100 -3.62 -14.27 8.78
CA PHE A 100 -2.69 -13.54 9.65
C PHE A 100 -3.39 -12.41 10.40
N ARG A 101 -4.32 -11.73 9.78
CA ARG A 101 -5.13 -10.73 10.47
C ARG A 101 -5.99 -11.36 11.56
N GLY A 102 -6.68 -12.47 11.27
CA GLY A 102 -7.52 -13.18 12.24
C GLY A 102 -6.75 -13.62 13.47
N ILE A 103 -5.64 -14.32 13.30
CA ILE A 103 -4.83 -14.77 14.45
C ILE A 103 -4.24 -13.61 15.27
N THR A 104 -3.86 -12.51 14.60
CA THR A 104 -3.41 -11.29 15.28
C THR A 104 -4.53 -10.69 16.13
N PHE A 105 -5.75 -10.63 15.61
CA PHE A 105 -6.91 -10.13 16.35
C PHE A 105 -7.28 -11.03 17.54
N VAL A 106 -7.18 -12.34 17.40
CA VAL A 106 -7.35 -13.27 18.53
C VAL A 106 -6.34 -12.94 19.63
N GLY A 107 -5.06 -12.85 19.30
CA GLY A 107 -4.01 -12.53 20.29
C GLY A 107 -4.22 -11.21 21.03
N LEU A 108 -4.77 -10.19 20.35
CA LEU A 108 -4.96 -8.85 20.91
C LEU A 108 -6.30 -8.63 21.60
N HIS A 109 -7.35 -9.36 21.19
CA HIS A 109 -8.75 -9.01 21.53
C HIS A 109 -9.59 -10.14 22.09
N GLN A 110 -9.13 -11.42 22.12
CA GLN A 110 -9.93 -12.54 22.60
C GLN A 110 -10.43 -12.31 24.05
N GLU A 111 -9.56 -11.86 24.96
CA GLU A 111 -9.92 -11.57 26.34
C GLU A 111 -10.91 -10.40 26.44
N LYS A 112 -10.70 -9.36 25.63
CA LYS A 112 -11.61 -8.21 25.56
C LYS A 112 -12.97 -8.60 24.98
N LEU A 113 -12.99 -9.47 23.98
CA LEU A 113 -14.22 -10.00 23.40
C LEU A 113 -15.03 -10.79 24.43
N ALA A 114 -14.37 -11.59 25.26
CA ALA A 114 -15.02 -12.38 26.30
C ALA A 114 -15.59 -11.53 27.46
N ASN A 115 -14.89 -10.47 27.87
CA ASN A 115 -15.19 -9.72 29.08
C ASN A 115 -15.82 -8.33 28.84
N HIS A 116 -15.66 -7.75 27.65
CA HIS A 116 -16.02 -6.37 27.32
C HIS A 116 -16.53 -6.21 25.89
N ARG A 117 -17.32 -7.19 25.40
CA ARG A 117 -17.83 -7.22 24.04
C ARG A 117 -18.59 -5.94 23.64
N ASP A 118 -19.36 -5.39 24.57
CA ASP A 118 -20.17 -4.19 24.41
C ASP A 118 -19.34 -2.90 24.16
N LEU A 119 -18.05 -2.93 24.53
CA LEU A 119 -17.12 -1.82 24.29
C LEU A 119 -16.32 -1.95 22.99
N LEU A 120 -16.47 -3.05 22.26
CA LEU A 120 -15.74 -3.30 21.02
C LEU A 120 -16.54 -2.84 19.79
N GLY A 121 -15.85 -2.23 18.83
CA GLY A 121 -16.45 -1.92 17.54
C GLY A 121 -16.76 -3.18 16.72
N PRO A 122 -17.75 -3.12 15.80
CA PRO A 122 -18.22 -4.29 15.06
C PRO A 122 -17.12 -4.99 14.26
N ASN A 123 -16.20 -4.23 13.66
CA ASN A 123 -15.09 -4.80 12.89
C ASN A 123 -14.06 -5.54 13.77
N VAL A 124 -13.87 -5.12 15.02
CA VAL A 124 -12.99 -5.82 15.96
C VAL A 124 -13.63 -7.15 16.36
N ILE A 125 -14.93 -7.15 16.64
CA ILE A 125 -15.70 -8.34 16.95
C ILE A 125 -15.61 -9.35 15.79
N ASP A 126 -15.98 -8.94 14.57
CA ASP A 126 -15.97 -9.80 13.38
C ASP A 126 -14.59 -10.43 13.11
N ASN A 127 -13.52 -9.64 13.13
CA ASN A 127 -12.17 -10.17 12.92
C ASN A 127 -11.74 -11.16 14.01
N THR A 128 -12.09 -10.88 15.27
CA THR A 128 -11.71 -11.76 16.38
C THR A 128 -12.48 -13.08 16.30
N GLU A 129 -13.79 -13.04 16.02
CA GLU A 129 -14.61 -14.23 15.86
C GLU A 129 -14.16 -15.10 14.69
N ARG A 130 -13.92 -14.53 13.52
CA ARG A 130 -13.33 -15.25 12.37
C ARG A 130 -11.95 -15.83 12.71
N GLY A 131 -11.13 -15.09 13.45
CA GLY A 131 -9.83 -15.56 13.90
C GLY A 131 -9.90 -16.80 14.79
N LEU A 132 -10.92 -16.91 15.63
CA LEU A 132 -11.15 -18.08 16.51
C LEU A 132 -11.53 -19.35 15.72
N GLU A 133 -11.98 -19.23 14.48
CA GLU A 133 -12.29 -20.36 13.58
C GLU A 133 -11.06 -20.89 12.84
N ILE A 134 -9.93 -20.13 12.82
CA ILE A 134 -8.73 -20.49 12.11
C ILE A 134 -8.02 -21.65 12.81
N THR A 135 -7.73 -22.70 12.06
CA THR A 135 -7.05 -23.91 12.54
C THR A 135 -5.53 -23.80 12.41
N ALA A 136 -4.78 -24.66 13.11
CA ALA A 136 -3.34 -24.78 12.93
C ALA A 136 -2.96 -25.17 11.49
N ALA A 137 -3.81 -25.91 10.80
CA ALA A 137 -3.61 -26.26 9.38
C ALA A 137 -3.71 -25.02 8.47
N ASP A 138 -4.67 -24.12 8.75
CA ASP A 138 -4.79 -22.85 8.01
C ASP A 138 -3.57 -21.96 8.22
N VAL A 139 -3.08 -21.85 9.46
CA VAL A 139 -1.86 -21.10 9.76
C VAL A 139 -0.66 -21.68 9.02
N GLY A 140 -0.49 -23.01 9.05
CA GLY A 140 0.58 -23.70 8.32
C GLY A 140 0.51 -23.46 6.81
N TRP A 141 -0.68 -23.53 6.23
CA TRP A 141 -0.91 -23.18 4.83
C TRP A 141 -0.54 -21.73 4.55
N GLY A 142 -1.01 -20.79 5.38
CA GLY A 142 -0.75 -19.36 5.23
C GLY A 142 0.73 -19.01 5.22
N LEU A 143 1.53 -19.61 6.11
CA LEU A 143 2.99 -19.43 6.18
C LEU A 143 3.68 -19.92 4.90
N VAL A 144 3.31 -21.11 4.40
CA VAL A 144 3.88 -21.66 3.17
C VAL A 144 3.50 -20.80 1.97
N GLU A 145 2.25 -20.40 1.88
CA GLU A 145 1.77 -19.58 0.77
C GLU A 145 2.37 -18.18 0.78
N GLN A 146 2.49 -17.54 1.95
CA GLN A 146 3.20 -16.27 2.08
C GLN A 146 4.65 -16.37 1.55
N ALA A 147 5.36 -17.43 1.89
CA ALA A 147 6.72 -17.63 1.39
C ALA A 147 6.79 -17.76 -0.13
N LYS A 148 5.76 -18.35 -0.79
CA LYS A 148 5.68 -18.45 -2.25
C LYS A 148 5.41 -17.08 -2.89
N LEU A 149 4.42 -16.34 -2.38
CA LEU A 149 4.10 -15.02 -2.93
C LEU A 149 5.25 -14.01 -2.75
N MET A 150 5.99 -14.11 -1.64
CA MET A 150 7.20 -13.30 -1.44
C MET A 150 8.27 -13.61 -2.51
N ARG A 151 8.49 -14.87 -2.84
CA ARG A 151 9.45 -15.24 -3.91
C ARG A 151 9.01 -14.69 -5.26
N ARG A 152 7.74 -14.90 -5.67
CA ARG A 152 7.21 -14.33 -6.93
C ARG A 152 7.38 -12.81 -6.99
N PHE A 153 7.10 -12.15 -5.87
CA PHE A 153 7.26 -10.70 -5.76
C PHE A 153 8.73 -10.26 -5.91
N ILE A 154 9.66 -10.96 -5.26
CA ILE A 154 11.09 -10.65 -5.34
C ILE A 154 11.64 -10.94 -6.75
N ASP A 155 11.26 -12.08 -7.36
CA ASP A 155 11.70 -12.46 -8.70
C ASP A 155 11.34 -11.40 -9.76
N MET A 156 10.25 -10.66 -9.57
CA MET A 156 9.89 -9.54 -10.44
C MET A 156 10.98 -8.44 -10.45
N TYR A 157 11.66 -8.21 -9.32
CA TYR A 157 12.67 -7.15 -9.19
C TYR A 157 14.03 -7.48 -9.83
N ASP A 158 14.22 -8.65 -10.41
CA ASP A 158 15.34 -8.92 -11.32
C ASP A 158 15.21 -8.08 -12.62
N GLU A 159 13.98 -7.73 -13.01
CA GLU A 159 13.69 -7.02 -14.24
C GLU A 159 13.27 -5.55 -14.03
N VAL A 160 12.74 -5.19 -12.86
CA VAL A 160 12.28 -3.85 -12.53
C VAL A 160 12.88 -3.38 -11.21
N ASP A 161 12.88 -2.08 -10.97
CA ASP A 161 13.43 -1.48 -9.75
C ASP A 161 12.31 -1.01 -8.80
N VAL A 162 11.14 -0.64 -9.33
CA VAL A 162 9.95 -0.25 -8.56
C VAL A 162 8.67 -0.73 -9.23
N LEU A 163 7.63 -0.94 -8.41
CA LEU A 163 6.26 -1.22 -8.83
C LEU A 163 5.37 -0.03 -8.48
N ILE A 164 4.53 0.42 -9.42
CA ILE A 164 3.63 1.56 -9.24
C ILE A 164 2.19 1.13 -9.42
N CYS A 165 1.33 1.47 -8.46
CA CYS A 165 -0.12 1.21 -8.52
C CYS A 165 -0.91 2.35 -7.86
N PRO A 166 -2.26 2.38 -7.97
CA PRO A 166 -3.08 3.34 -7.23
C PRO A 166 -2.88 3.20 -5.72
N ALA A 167 -2.98 4.31 -4.98
CA ALA A 167 -2.85 4.30 -3.52
C ALA A 167 -4.09 3.73 -2.80
N ALA A 168 -5.26 3.81 -3.44
CA ALA A 168 -6.51 3.31 -2.90
C ALA A 168 -7.40 2.73 -4.01
N SER A 169 -8.20 1.75 -3.64
CA SER A 169 -9.09 1.04 -4.59
C SER A 169 -10.31 1.87 -5.02
N VAL A 170 -10.68 2.87 -4.24
CA VAL A 170 -11.88 3.70 -4.43
C VAL A 170 -11.61 5.16 -4.12
N SER A 171 -12.44 6.06 -4.65
CA SER A 171 -12.48 7.45 -4.21
C SER A 171 -12.93 7.55 -2.73
N PRO A 172 -12.55 8.62 -2.01
CA PRO A 172 -13.09 8.89 -0.68
C PRO A 172 -14.62 8.81 -0.65
N PHE A 173 -15.16 8.20 0.41
CA PHE A 173 -16.58 8.00 0.66
C PHE A 173 -16.99 8.67 1.98
N PRO A 174 -18.30 8.86 2.26
CA PRO A 174 -18.79 9.51 3.47
C PRO A 174 -18.24 8.87 4.74
N HIS A 175 -17.91 9.68 5.76
CA HIS A 175 -17.26 9.22 7.00
C HIS A 175 -18.17 8.39 7.92
N ASP A 176 -19.47 8.42 7.72
CA ASP A 176 -20.47 7.57 8.40
C ASP A 176 -20.59 6.18 7.78
N GLN A 177 -20.03 5.97 6.59
CA GLN A 177 -19.87 4.66 5.97
C GLN A 177 -18.60 3.98 6.52
N LEU A 178 -18.75 2.83 7.19
CA LEU A 178 -17.63 2.15 7.86
C LEU A 178 -16.64 1.51 6.89
N PHE A 179 -17.10 1.04 5.72
CA PHE A 179 -16.29 0.39 4.70
C PHE A 179 -17.03 0.35 3.35
N VAL A 180 -16.33 0.02 2.30
CA VAL A 180 -16.89 -0.14 0.95
C VAL A 180 -17.48 -1.53 0.82
N GLU A 181 -18.79 -1.62 0.61
CA GLU A 181 -19.52 -2.88 0.52
C GLU A 181 -19.48 -3.50 -0.88
N GLU A 182 -19.29 -2.66 -1.91
CA GLU A 182 -19.34 -3.08 -3.31
C GLU A 182 -18.37 -2.24 -4.16
N ILE A 183 -17.65 -2.89 -5.08
CA ILE A 183 -16.82 -2.25 -6.11
C ILE A 183 -17.20 -2.85 -7.46
N ASN A 184 -17.58 -2.01 -8.45
CA ASN A 184 -17.97 -2.40 -9.81
C ASN A 184 -19.10 -3.45 -9.86
N GLY A 185 -20.04 -3.43 -8.93
CA GLY A 185 -21.13 -4.43 -8.84
C GLY A 185 -20.75 -5.71 -8.10
N GLU A 186 -19.52 -5.83 -7.62
CA GLU A 186 -19.02 -6.97 -6.86
C GLU A 186 -19.01 -6.65 -5.35
N LYS A 187 -19.65 -7.48 -4.55
CA LYS A 187 -19.65 -7.35 -3.09
C LYS A 187 -18.25 -7.60 -2.52
N MET A 188 -17.90 -6.85 -1.47
CA MET A 188 -16.62 -6.91 -0.77
C MET A 188 -16.73 -7.63 0.59
N PRO A 189 -16.96 -8.95 0.64
CA PRO A 189 -16.81 -9.74 1.84
C PRO A 189 -15.37 -10.31 1.91
N PRO A 190 -14.68 -10.24 3.05
CA PRO A 190 -15.01 -9.48 4.25
C PRO A 190 -14.73 -7.98 4.07
N TYR A 191 -15.11 -7.17 5.06
CA TYR A 191 -14.99 -5.72 5.00
C TYR A 191 -13.57 -5.19 4.65
N MET A 192 -12.54 -5.98 4.78
CA MET A 192 -11.15 -5.60 4.43
C MET A 192 -10.81 -5.75 2.94
N ARG A 193 -11.65 -6.41 2.15
CA ARG A 193 -11.33 -6.73 0.75
C ARG A 193 -11.04 -5.49 -0.11
N TRP A 194 -11.75 -4.40 0.11
CA TRP A 194 -11.52 -3.15 -0.59
C TRP A 194 -10.14 -2.51 -0.31
N LEU A 195 -9.46 -2.93 0.77
CA LEU A 195 -8.11 -2.47 1.13
C LEU A 195 -6.99 -3.32 0.50
N ALA A 196 -7.28 -4.17 -0.46
CA ALA A 196 -6.33 -5.13 -1.00
C ALA A 196 -5.05 -4.49 -1.56
N LEU A 197 -5.13 -3.32 -2.20
CA LEU A 197 -3.96 -2.57 -2.66
C LEU A 197 -2.97 -2.22 -1.53
N SER A 198 -3.44 -2.09 -0.30
CA SER A 198 -2.58 -1.79 0.86
C SER A 198 -2.01 -3.05 1.51
N TYR A 199 -2.84 -4.11 1.68
CA TYR A 199 -2.36 -5.27 2.40
C TYR A 199 -1.57 -6.26 1.52
N ALA A 200 -1.80 -6.31 0.21
CA ALA A 200 -1.09 -7.24 -0.64
C ALA A 200 0.44 -7.01 -0.63
N PRO A 201 0.94 -5.78 -0.80
CA PRO A 201 2.38 -5.51 -0.62
C PRO A 201 2.89 -5.82 0.79
N THR A 202 2.07 -5.59 1.83
CA THR A 202 2.42 -5.92 3.21
C THR A 202 2.63 -7.42 3.40
N MET A 203 1.81 -8.27 2.78
CA MET A 203 1.99 -9.73 2.83
C MET A 203 3.26 -10.19 2.11
N ALA A 204 3.72 -9.43 1.12
CA ALA A 204 4.99 -9.65 0.44
C ALA A 204 6.21 -9.06 1.20
N MET A 205 6.03 -8.49 2.40
CA MET A 205 7.07 -7.81 3.18
C MET A 205 7.72 -6.65 2.41
N ALA A 206 6.97 -6.02 1.50
CA ALA A 206 7.42 -4.90 0.70
C ALA A 206 7.53 -3.61 1.52
N CYS A 207 8.40 -2.70 1.10
CA CYS A 207 8.33 -1.31 1.50
C CYS A 207 7.56 -0.48 0.46
N GLY A 208 7.01 0.67 0.86
CA GLY A 208 6.26 1.50 -0.05
C GLY A 208 6.10 2.95 0.42
N ALA A 209 6.02 3.85 -0.55
CA ALA A 209 5.67 5.24 -0.33
C ALA A 209 4.44 5.62 -1.15
N VAL A 210 3.59 6.47 -0.60
CA VAL A 210 2.43 7.03 -1.29
C VAL A 210 2.65 8.52 -1.52
N ILE A 211 2.51 8.95 -2.77
CA ILE A 211 2.56 10.36 -3.14
C ILE A 211 1.27 10.80 -3.81
N SER A 212 0.99 12.09 -3.74
CA SER A 212 -0.16 12.69 -4.44
C SER A 212 0.10 12.72 -5.95
N CYS A 213 -0.92 12.41 -6.73
CA CYS A 213 -0.90 12.43 -8.20
C CYS A 213 -2.18 13.11 -8.75
N GLY A 214 -2.41 14.36 -8.32
CA GLY A 214 -3.55 15.17 -8.73
C GLY A 214 -4.85 14.84 -7.99
N VAL A 215 -5.95 14.91 -8.73
CA VAL A 215 -7.30 14.61 -8.25
C VAL A 215 -7.99 13.58 -9.12
N ASP A 216 -8.96 12.86 -8.55
CA ASP A 216 -9.82 11.94 -9.28
C ASP A 216 -10.96 12.68 -10.03
N ARG A 217 -11.83 11.91 -10.71
CA ARG A 217 -12.97 12.47 -11.46
C ARG A 217 -14.03 13.13 -10.60
N LYS A 218 -14.01 12.89 -9.28
CA LYS A 218 -14.89 13.53 -8.28
C LYS A 218 -14.25 14.77 -7.65
N GLY A 219 -13.02 15.14 -8.09
CA GLY A 219 -12.25 16.24 -7.52
C GLY A 219 -11.60 15.95 -6.18
N MET A 220 -11.57 14.68 -5.77
CA MET A 220 -10.94 14.23 -4.52
C MET A 220 -9.44 13.95 -4.75
N PRO A 221 -8.58 14.14 -3.74
CA PRO A 221 -7.16 13.82 -3.87
C PRO A 221 -6.94 12.39 -4.35
N PHE A 222 -6.13 12.24 -5.40
CA PHE A 222 -5.70 10.97 -5.94
C PHE A 222 -4.22 10.74 -5.64
N GLY A 223 -3.83 9.52 -5.31
CA GLY A 223 -2.46 9.14 -5.00
C GLY A 223 -2.05 7.86 -5.71
N ILE A 224 -0.73 7.69 -5.83
CA ILE A 224 -0.10 6.45 -6.30
C ILE A 224 0.82 5.89 -5.22
N GLN A 225 0.98 4.56 -5.20
CA GLN A 225 1.99 3.87 -4.41
C GLN A 225 3.20 3.57 -5.28
N ILE A 226 4.38 3.77 -4.72
CA ILE A 226 5.67 3.31 -5.24
C ILE A 226 6.11 2.22 -4.27
N ILE A 227 6.30 1.01 -4.77
CA ILE A 227 6.55 -0.18 -3.97
C ILE A 227 7.89 -0.78 -4.40
N GLY A 228 8.70 -1.17 -3.42
CA GLY A 228 9.96 -1.86 -3.63
C GLY A 228 10.08 -3.11 -2.76
N PRO A 229 11.07 -3.96 -3.01
CA PRO A 229 11.35 -5.12 -2.19
C PRO A 229 11.79 -4.69 -0.78
N ASN A 230 11.71 -5.61 0.17
CA ASN A 230 12.18 -5.38 1.54
C ASN A 230 13.59 -4.79 1.55
N GLY A 231 13.79 -3.71 2.31
CA GLY A 231 15.09 -3.02 2.45
C GLY A 231 15.41 -2.02 1.34
N SER A 232 14.52 -1.77 0.38
CA SER A 232 14.71 -0.75 -0.66
C SER A 232 14.08 0.61 -0.32
N ASP A 233 13.81 0.88 0.95
CA ASP A 233 13.12 2.09 1.43
C ASP A 233 13.77 3.38 0.93
N ALA A 234 15.11 3.45 0.92
CA ALA A 234 15.84 4.62 0.42
C ALA A 234 15.60 4.85 -1.07
N LEU A 235 15.58 3.78 -1.90
CA LEU A 235 15.26 3.88 -3.32
C LEU A 235 13.82 4.33 -3.53
N VAL A 236 12.88 3.72 -2.80
CA VAL A 236 11.45 4.07 -2.90
C VAL A 236 11.21 5.53 -2.55
N LEU A 237 11.85 6.04 -1.49
CA LEU A 237 11.77 7.45 -1.10
C LEU A 237 12.41 8.38 -2.14
N ALA A 238 13.56 8.01 -2.71
CA ALA A 238 14.21 8.80 -3.75
C ALA A 238 13.36 8.86 -5.05
N VAL A 239 12.76 7.74 -5.47
CA VAL A 239 11.81 7.71 -6.61
C VAL A 239 10.58 8.56 -6.30
N ALA A 240 10.02 8.45 -5.08
CA ALA A 240 8.88 9.24 -4.64
C ALA A 240 9.19 10.75 -4.71
N HIS A 241 10.36 11.18 -4.21
CA HIS A 241 10.81 12.56 -4.25
C HIS A 241 10.99 13.05 -5.70
N ALA A 242 11.69 12.28 -6.54
CA ALA A 242 11.92 12.65 -7.94
C ALA A 242 10.60 12.78 -8.73
N LEU A 243 9.60 11.91 -8.46
CA LEU A 243 8.27 12.03 -9.05
C LEU A 243 7.51 13.25 -8.51
N GLU A 244 7.59 13.57 -7.21
CA GLU A 244 6.98 14.80 -6.66
C GLU A 244 7.55 16.06 -7.35
N GLN A 245 8.86 16.11 -7.57
CA GLN A 245 9.50 17.20 -8.31
C GLN A 245 8.99 17.26 -9.76
N TYR A 246 8.93 16.11 -10.43
CA TYR A 246 8.40 16.03 -11.81
C TYR A 246 6.92 16.45 -11.90
N PHE A 247 6.10 16.17 -10.89
CA PHE A 247 4.67 16.51 -10.86
C PHE A 247 4.40 17.98 -10.52
N ALA A 248 5.32 18.68 -9.89
CA ALA A 248 5.11 20.03 -9.32
C ALA A 248 4.54 21.04 -10.33
N ASP A 249 5.02 21.01 -11.58
CA ASP A 249 4.63 21.95 -12.64
C ASP A 249 3.51 21.43 -13.55
N LYS A 250 2.99 20.22 -13.31
CA LYS A 250 2.00 19.57 -14.18
C LYS A 250 0.59 19.70 -13.60
N ALA A 251 -0.28 20.36 -14.36
CA ALA A 251 -1.64 20.71 -13.90
C ALA A 251 -2.41 19.51 -13.32
N ASP A 252 -2.32 18.35 -13.99
CA ASP A 252 -3.08 17.15 -13.65
C ASP A 252 -2.41 16.23 -12.63
N LEU A 253 -1.09 16.40 -12.41
CA LEU A 253 -0.31 15.52 -11.53
C LEU A 253 0.03 16.16 -10.20
N LYS A 254 0.12 17.50 -10.15
CA LYS A 254 0.53 18.23 -8.95
C LYS A 254 -0.39 17.98 -7.76
N ARG A 255 0.19 17.99 -6.59
CA ARG A 255 -0.55 17.86 -5.33
C ARG A 255 -1.63 18.95 -5.20
N PRO A 256 -2.90 18.61 -4.95
CA PRO A 256 -3.93 19.60 -4.66
C PRO A 256 -3.62 20.32 -3.33
N ILE A 257 -3.73 21.63 -3.33
CA ILE A 257 -3.54 22.47 -2.12
C ILE A 257 -4.92 22.97 -1.69
N PRO A 258 -5.35 22.71 -0.44
CA PRO A 258 -6.63 23.21 0.06
C PRO A 258 -6.70 24.74 0.03
N ASP A 259 -7.83 25.26 -0.42
CA ASP A 259 -8.12 26.69 -0.32
C ASP A 259 -8.55 27.04 1.12
N LEU A 260 -7.60 27.51 1.91
CA LEU A 260 -7.83 27.84 3.32
C LEU A 260 -8.78 29.03 3.51
N THR A 261 -9.07 29.81 2.47
CA THR A 261 -10.03 30.92 2.58
C THR A 261 -11.47 30.42 2.76
N LYS A 262 -11.76 29.22 2.20
CA LYS A 262 -13.07 28.55 2.33
C LYS A 262 -13.32 27.95 3.72
N LEU A 263 -12.30 27.84 4.56
CA LEU A 263 -12.43 27.31 5.93
C LEU A 263 -12.77 28.40 6.97
N ARG A 264 -12.88 29.65 6.55
CA ARG A 264 -13.18 30.80 7.44
C ARG A 264 -14.64 31.25 7.40
N SER A 265 -15.51 30.49 6.76
CA SER A 265 -16.95 30.78 6.67
C SER A 265 -17.76 29.96 7.66
#